data_8d2e122255ab2826203250dcbd7af60f
#
_entry.id   8d2e122255ab2826203250dcbd7af60f
#
_cell.length_a   1.000
_cell.length_b   1.000
_cell.length_c   1.000
_cell.angle_alpha   90.00
_cell.angle_beta   90.00
_cell.angle_gamma   90.00
#
_symmetry.space_group_name_H-M   'P 1'
#
loop_
_entity.id
_entity.type
_entity.pdbx_description
1 polymer ?
#
loop_
_entity_poly.entity_id
_entity_poly.type
_entity_poly.pdbx_seq_one_letter_code
_entity_poly.pdbx_strand_id
1 'polypeptide(L)'
;TTVAPYTKVNIVQIVQTVKGTYAQIEGQGWVSMEFLDETDNRMDKVQEILSSKYNKADYSIYVKQLDTGKEAGINQDQEMYSASVTKLPYLYYVQEQLNQKKLSLDQKFKYIGAVNDFSGAYEPEGSGSIAKSADDKEYLVQDLINRVAKESDNVAHNI
;
A
#
# COMPACT_ATOMS: atom_id res chain seq x y z
N THR A 1 -25.37 -22.47 8.20
CA THR A 1 -24.54 -21.54 7.44
C THR A 1 -23.54 -20.91 8.41
N THR A 2 -22.27 -20.91 8.09
CA THR A 2 -21.23 -20.32 8.94
C THR A 2 -20.90 -18.95 8.38
N VAL A 3 -20.96 -17.91 9.21
CA VAL A 3 -20.50 -16.57 8.86
C VAL A 3 -19.02 -16.46 9.20
N ALA A 4 -18.24 -15.91 8.28
CA ALA A 4 -16.81 -15.71 8.54
C ALA A 4 -16.60 -14.71 9.69
N PRO A 5 -15.55 -14.88 10.51
CA PRO A 5 -15.21 -13.89 11.54
C PRO A 5 -15.10 -12.49 10.96
N TYR A 6 -15.48 -11.49 11.75
CA TYR A 6 -15.43 -10.06 11.40
C TYR A 6 -16.28 -9.63 10.20
N THR A 7 -17.25 -10.46 9.79
CA THR A 7 -18.24 -10.09 8.76
C THR A 7 -19.27 -9.14 9.35
N LYS A 8 -19.49 -8.00 8.69
CA LYS A 8 -20.61 -7.11 9.03
C LYS A 8 -21.92 -7.80 8.66
N VAL A 9 -22.87 -7.85 9.58
CA VAL A 9 -24.18 -8.49 9.42
C VAL A 9 -25.29 -7.53 9.80
N ASN A 10 -26.46 -7.68 9.16
CA ASN A 10 -27.65 -6.95 9.54
C ASN A 10 -28.52 -7.82 10.46
N ILE A 11 -28.79 -7.32 11.66
CA ILE A 11 -29.69 -7.96 12.62
C ILE A 11 -31.12 -7.53 12.32
N VAL A 12 -31.99 -8.51 12.06
CA VAL A 12 -33.41 -8.27 11.77
C VAL A 12 -34.23 -8.32 13.05
N GLN A 13 -33.86 -9.22 13.98
CA GLN A 13 -34.58 -9.44 15.22
C GLN A 13 -33.63 -9.99 16.30
N ILE A 14 -33.90 -9.63 17.55
CA ILE A 14 -33.25 -10.21 18.74
C ILE A 14 -34.31 -10.88 19.58
N VAL A 15 -34.04 -12.12 20.05
CA VAL A 15 -34.91 -12.90 20.89
C VAL A 15 -34.13 -13.43 22.08
N GLN A 16 -34.71 -13.26 23.26
CA GLN A 16 -34.19 -13.83 24.50
C GLN A 16 -34.89 -15.17 24.80
N THR A 17 -34.12 -16.18 25.07
CA THR A 17 -34.58 -17.54 25.42
C THR A 17 -34.00 -17.98 26.76
N VAL A 18 -34.44 -19.08 27.27
CA VAL A 18 -33.87 -19.72 28.49
C VAL A 18 -32.40 -20.15 28.28
N LYS A 19 -31.96 -20.27 27.03
CA LYS A 19 -30.57 -20.68 26.66
C LYS A 19 -29.66 -19.51 26.33
N GLY A 20 -30.17 -18.27 26.31
CA GLY A 20 -29.42 -17.08 25.98
C GLY A 20 -30.14 -16.18 24.97
N THR A 21 -29.46 -15.13 24.58
CA THR A 21 -29.95 -14.14 23.61
C THR A 21 -29.44 -14.48 22.22
N TYR A 22 -30.32 -14.46 21.23
CA TYR A 22 -30.02 -14.80 19.85
C TYR A 22 -30.47 -13.68 18.91
N ALA A 23 -29.68 -13.43 17.90
CA ALA A 23 -30.01 -12.50 16.81
C ALA A 23 -30.31 -13.26 15.52
N GLN A 24 -31.35 -12.82 14.82
CA GLN A 24 -31.61 -13.27 13.47
C GLN A 24 -30.82 -12.38 12.49
N ILE A 25 -29.94 -13.01 11.73
CA ILE A 25 -29.16 -12.37 10.69
C ILE A 25 -29.94 -12.44 9.37
N GLU A 26 -30.06 -11.30 8.70
CA GLU A 26 -30.72 -11.21 7.41
C GLU A 26 -30.15 -12.22 6.39
N GLY A 27 -31.02 -13.07 5.83
CA GLY A 27 -30.65 -14.07 4.84
C GLY A 27 -29.79 -15.26 5.35
N GLN A 28 -29.47 -15.34 6.65
CA GLN A 28 -28.54 -16.35 7.16
C GLN A 28 -29.05 -17.21 8.32
N GLY A 29 -30.00 -16.73 9.12
CA GLY A 29 -30.55 -17.47 10.25
C GLY A 29 -30.17 -16.90 11.61
N TRP A 30 -30.20 -17.74 12.67
CA TRP A 30 -29.98 -17.32 14.04
C TRP A 30 -28.57 -17.57 14.53
N VAL A 31 -28.01 -16.61 15.29
CA VAL A 31 -26.70 -16.72 15.93
C VAL A 31 -26.80 -16.23 17.39
N SER A 32 -26.00 -16.79 18.29
CA SER A 32 -25.90 -16.27 19.65
C SER A 32 -25.30 -14.89 19.67
N MET A 33 -25.88 -13.99 20.48
CA MET A 33 -25.35 -12.62 20.66
C MET A 33 -23.93 -12.59 21.23
N GLU A 34 -23.47 -13.65 21.89
CA GLU A 34 -22.10 -13.76 22.39
C GLU A 34 -21.03 -13.73 21.29
N PHE A 35 -21.42 -14.05 20.05
CA PHE A 35 -20.54 -14.01 18.87
C PHE A 35 -20.71 -12.73 18.04
N LEU A 36 -21.52 -11.78 18.50
CA LEU A 36 -21.79 -10.53 17.82
C LEU A 36 -21.27 -9.37 18.66
N ASP A 37 -20.67 -8.41 17.99
CA ASP A 37 -20.24 -7.15 18.58
C ASP A 37 -21.07 -6.02 17.95
N GLU A 38 -21.65 -5.15 18.75
CA GLU A 38 -22.43 -4.00 18.26
C GLU A 38 -21.52 -2.90 17.72
N THR A 39 -20.24 -2.95 18.06
CA THR A 39 -19.24 -1.98 17.62
C THR A 39 -18.25 -2.64 16.67
N ASP A 40 -17.80 -1.89 15.67
CA ASP A 40 -16.70 -2.34 14.82
C ASP A 40 -15.37 -2.23 15.59
N ASN A 41 -14.90 -3.35 16.12
CA ASN A 41 -13.65 -3.46 16.88
C ASN A 41 -12.50 -4.07 16.07
N ARG A 42 -12.65 -4.19 14.74
CA ARG A 42 -11.61 -4.80 13.89
C ARG A 42 -10.26 -4.12 14.04
N MET A 43 -10.23 -2.78 14.07
CA MET A 43 -8.97 -2.04 14.20
C MET A 43 -8.36 -2.14 15.60
N ASP A 44 -9.17 -2.29 16.65
CA ASP A 44 -8.68 -2.53 18.00
C ASP A 44 -7.95 -3.90 18.07
N LYS A 45 -8.50 -4.93 17.38
CA LYS A 45 -7.84 -6.24 17.24
C LYS A 45 -6.56 -6.17 16.39
N VAL A 46 -6.55 -5.35 15.34
CA VAL A 46 -5.32 -5.10 14.57
C VAL A 46 -4.26 -4.46 15.48
N GLN A 47 -4.62 -3.43 16.25
CA GLN A 47 -3.71 -2.77 17.19
C GLN A 47 -3.15 -3.74 18.24
N GLU A 48 -4.01 -4.62 18.80
CA GLU A 48 -3.59 -5.66 19.74
C GLU A 48 -2.54 -6.60 19.12
N ILE A 49 -2.77 -7.05 17.89
CA ILE A 49 -1.84 -7.93 17.15
C ILE A 49 -0.52 -7.20 16.88
N LEU A 50 -0.59 -5.96 16.42
CA LEU A 50 0.61 -5.15 16.16
C LEU A 50 1.43 -5.00 17.44
N SER A 51 0.79 -4.60 18.54
CA SER A 51 1.45 -4.38 19.84
C SER A 51 2.05 -5.65 20.43
N SER A 52 1.41 -6.81 20.23
CA SER A 52 1.87 -8.08 20.82
C SER A 52 2.93 -8.79 19.99
N LYS A 53 2.86 -8.70 18.65
CA LYS A 53 3.71 -9.51 17.76
C LYS A 53 4.77 -8.72 17.01
N TYR A 54 4.52 -7.42 16.76
CA TYR A 54 5.35 -6.61 15.87
C TYR A 54 5.95 -5.36 16.55
N ASN A 55 5.81 -5.23 17.88
CA ASN A 55 6.35 -4.08 18.62
C ASN A 55 7.88 -4.19 18.76
N LYS A 56 8.59 -3.88 17.66
CA LYS A 56 10.05 -3.83 17.59
C LYS A 56 10.47 -2.53 16.92
N ALA A 57 11.66 -2.04 17.27
CA ALA A 57 12.17 -0.76 16.77
C ALA A 57 12.43 -0.73 15.26
N ASP A 58 12.61 -1.90 14.64
CA ASP A 58 12.86 -2.06 13.20
C ASP A 58 11.58 -2.15 12.36
N TYR A 59 10.41 -2.05 12.99
CA TYR A 59 9.12 -1.99 12.30
C TYR A 59 8.47 -0.61 12.43
N SER A 60 8.01 -0.08 11.31
CA SER A 60 7.08 1.05 11.23
C SER A 60 5.87 0.57 10.44
N ILE A 61 4.71 0.52 11.08
CA ILE A 61 3.48 -0.03 10.50
C ILE A 61 2.35 0.97 10.72
N TYR A 62 1.62 1.26 9.65
CA TYR A 62 0.39 2.05 9.70
C TYR A 62 -0.71 1.35 8.92
N VAL A 63 -1.87 1.20 9.52
CA VAL A 63 -3.05 0.58 8.91
C VAL A 63 -4.24 1.51 9.09
N LYS A 64 -4.96 1.77 8.00
CA LYS A 64 -6.18 2.57 8.00
C LYS A 64 -7.33 1.79 7.39
N GLN A 65 -8.43 1.73 8.11
CA GLN A 65 -9.69 1.20 7.63
C GLN A 65 -10.45 2.32 6.91
N LEU A 66 -10.59 2.23 5.58
CA LEU A 66 -11.07 3.34 4.76
C LEU A 66 -12.56 3.65 4.96
N ASP A 67 -13.38 2.65 5.26
CA ASP A 67 -14.83 2.79 5.45
C ASP A 67 -15.21 3.46 6.79
N THR A 68 -14.37 3.32 7.82
CA THR A 68 -14.62 3.88 9.16
C THR A 68 -13.68 5.01 9.54
N GLY A 69 -12.56 5.15 8.83
CA GLY A 69 -11.49 6.08 9.17
C GLY A 69 -10.64 5.65 10.38
N LYS A 70 -10.95 4.50 11.02
CA LYS A 70 -10.17 3.99 12.16
C LYS A 70 -8.76 3.58 11.73
N GLU A 71 -7.82 3.73 12.65
CA GLU A 71 -6.39 3.54 12.40
C GLU A 71 -5.77 2.65 13.47
N ALA A 72 -4.70 1.97 13.12
CA ALA A 72 -3.81 1.24 14.01
C ALA A 72 -2.37 1.37 13.53
N GLY A 73 -1.40 1.37 14.44
CA GLY A 73 -0.01 1.51 14.03
C GLY A 73 0.99 1.23 15.14
N ILE A 74 2.22 1.03 14.70
CA ILE A 74 3.41 0.90 15.55
C ILE A 74 4.51 1.73 14.91
N ASN A 75 5.15 2.61 15.70
CA ASN A 75 6.23 3.48 15.24
C ASN A 75 5.90 4.23 13.94
N GLN A 76 4.62 4.55 13.72
CA GLN A 76 4.11 5.05 12.45
C GLN A 76 4.72 6.39 12.02
N ASP A 77 5.19 7.18 13.01
CA ASP A 77 5.82 8.49 12.80
C ASP A 77 7.36 8.40 12.77
N GLN A 78 7.92 7.19 12.89
CA GLN A 78 9.35 6.98 12.81
C GLN A 78 9.84 7.07 11.38
N GLU A 79 10.88 7.88 11.15
CA GLU A 79 11.56 7.92 9.86
C GLU A 79 12.27 6.59 9.60
N MET A 80 11.97 6.01 8.44
CA MET A 80 12.55 4.75 7.98
C MET A 80 13.14 4.94 6.59
N TYR A 81 14.26 4.27 6.32
CA TYR A 81 14.84 4.27 4.97
C TYR A 81 13.88 3.60 3.99
N SER A 82 13.37 4.38 3.05
CA SER A 82 12.29 3.96 2.14
C SER A 82 12.76 3.12 0.96
N ALA A 83 14.08 3.12 0.67
CA ALA A 83 14.63 2.47 -0.52
C ALA A 83 13.78 2.79 -1.77
N SER A 84 13.48 1.77 -2.59
CA SER A 84 12.72 1.94 -3.84
C SER A 84 11.22 2.26 -3.66
N VAL A 85 10.69 2.32 -2.43
CA VAL A 85 9.29 2.73 -2.19
C VAL A 85 9.07 4.17 -2.67
N THR A 86 10.08 5.03 -2.59
CA THR A 86 10.02 6.41 -3.11
C THR A 86 9.78 6.51 -4.62
N LYS A 87 9.97 5.45 -5.38
CA LYS A 87 9.64 5.43 -6.82
C LYS A 87 8.13 5.48 -7.09
N LEU A 88 7.28 5.09 -6.12
CA LEU A 88 5.82 5.16 -6.27
C LEU A 88 5.29 6.59 -6.40
N PRO A 89 5.57 7.53 -5.47
CA PRO A 89 5.17 8.92 -5.65
C PRO A 89 5.80 9.57 -6.89
N TYR A 90 7.00 9.15 -7.28
CA TYR A 90 7.60 9.62 -8.52
C TYR A 90 6.83 9.16 -9.76
N LEU A 91 6.44 7.88 -9.85
CA LEU A 91 5.60 7.37 -10.93
C LEU A 91 4.23 8.08 -10.97
N TYR A 92 3.67 8.41 -9.81
CA TYR A 92 2.45 9.20 -9.74
C TYR A 92 2.68 10.60 -10.33
N TYR A 93 3.76 11.28 -9.97
CA TYR A 93 4.11 12.57 -10.55
C TYR A 93 4.30 12.52 -12.08
N VAL A 94 4.98 11.48 -12.58
CA VAL A 94 5.14 11.26 -14.04
C VAL A 94 3.78 11.08 -14.70
N GLN A 95 2.86 10.32 -14.09
CA GLN A 95 1.49 10.14 -14.61
C GLN A 95 0.74 11.48 -14.66
N GLU A 96 0.90 12.35 -13.66
CA GLU A 96 0.32 13.70 -13.69
C GLU A 96 0.89 14.56 -14.83
N GLN A 97 2.20 14.47 -15.11
CA GLN A 97 2.81 15.17 -16.25
C GLN A 97 2.25 14.67 -17.59
N LEU A 98 2.01 13.36 -17.73
CA LEU A 98 1.35 12.77 -18.91
C LEU A 98 -0.08 13.26 -19.05
N ASN A 99 -0.87 13.26 -17.98
CA ASN A 99 -2.26 13.73 -17.97
C ASN A 99 -2.36 15.21 -18.36
N GLN A 100 -1.41 16.02 -17.91
CA GLN A 100 -1.31 17.45 -18.24
C GLN A 100 -0.70 17.71 -19.62
N LYS A 101 -0.34 16.67 -20.39
CA LYS A 101 0.34 16.77 -21.69
C LYS A 101 1.67 17.53 -21.66
N LYS A 102 2.32 17.60 -20.52
CA LYS A 102 3.67 18.15 -20.34
C LYS A 102 4.76 17.14 -20.68
N LEU A 103 4.39 15.87 -20.67
CA LEU A 103 5.20 14.72 -21.04
C LEU A 103 4.39 13.83 -21.98
N SER A 104 5.07 13.09 -22.85
CA SER A 104 4.44 12.15 -23.78
C SER A 104 5.13 10.78 -23.69
N LEU A 105 4.39 9.70 -23.85
CA LEU A 105 4.91 8.33 -23.76
C LEU A 105 5.94 8.01 -24.84
N ASP A 106 5.85 8.65 -25.99
CA ASP A 106 6.74 8.53 -27.15
C ASP A 106 7.92 9.52 -27.11
N GLN A 107 7.95 10.42 -26.14
CA GLN A 107 9.08 11.30 -25.91
C GLN A 107 10.30 10.46 -25.51
N LYS A 108 11.48 10.93 -25.93
CA LYS A 108 12.74 10.25 -25.65
C LYS A 108 13.64 11.09 -24.77
N PHE A 109 14.33 10.41 -23.88
CA PHE A 109 15.40 10.99 -23.08
C PHE A 109 16.70 10.23 -23.35
N LYS A 110 17.79 10.97 -23.42
CA LYS A 110 19.11 10.41 -23.65
C LYS A 110 19.76 10.07 -22.31
N TYR A 111 20.31 8.88 -22.18
CA TYR A 111 21.06 8.48 -21.00
C TYR A 111 22.49 9.07 -21.04
N ILE A 112 22.69 10.15 -20.34
CA ILE A 112 23.99 10.83 -20.15
C ILE A 112 24.42 10.74 -18.70
N GLY A 113 25.74 10.84 -18.42
CA GLY A 113 26.26 10.71 -17.05
C GLY A 113 25.59 11.64 -16.03
N ALA A 114 25.29 12.87 -16.45
CA ALA A 114 24.67 13.88 -15.57
C ALA A 114 23.34 13.46 -14.92
N VAL A 115 22.60 12.50 -15.49
CA VAL A 115 21.35 12.02 -14.86
C VAL A 115 21.59 11.23 -13.58
N ASN A 116 22.81 10.80 -13.32
CA ASN A 116 23.18 10.11 -12.08
C ASN A 116 23.79 11.04 -11.02
N ASP A 117 24.02 12.33 -11.35
CA ASP A 117 24.79 13.23 -10.50
C ASP A 117 23.91 14.19 -9.68
N PHE A 118 22.59 14.11 -9.75
CA PHE A 118 21.72 14.99 -8.96
C PHE A 118 21.50 14.44 -7.53
N SER A 119 21.21 15.34 -6.60
CA SER A 119 20.89 14.96 -5.22
C SER A 119 19.61 14.12 -5.17
N GLY A 120 19.74 12.87 -4.72
CA GLY A 120 18.63 11.91 -4.66
C GLY A 120 18.60 10.92 -5.83
N ALA A 121 19.56 10.98 -6.77
CA ALA A 121 19.72 9.95 -7.77
C ALA A 121 19.98 8.58 -7.11
N TYR A 122 19.40 7.53 -7.67
CA TYR A 122 19.71 6.16 -7.25
C TYR A 122 21.05 5.70 -7.80
N GLU A 123 21.74 4.89 -7.03
CA GLU A 123 22.99 4.26 -7.47
C GLU A 123 22.77 3.38 -8.72
N PRO A 124 23.48 3.62 -9.83
CA PRO A 124 23.30 2.87 -11.07
C PRO A 124 23.51 1.36 -10.89
N GLU A 125 24.42 0.94 -9.99
CA GLU A 125 24.73 -0.46 -9.68
C GLU A 125 23.60 -1.22 -8.98
N GLY A 126 22.55 -0.51 -8.57
CA GLY A 126 21.38 -1.13 -7.95
C GLY A 126 20.51 -1.91 -8.93
N SER A 127 19.19 -1.99 -8.61
CA SER A 127 18.22 -2.74 -9.43
C SER A 127 18.07 -2.18 -10.83
N GLY A 128 17.71 -3.05 -11.78
CA GLY A 128 17.34 -2.70 -13.13
C GLY A 128 18.26 -3.29 -14.20
N SER A 129 17.83 -3.13 -15.45
CA SER A 129 18.46 -3.73 -16.64
C SER A 129 19.10 -2.73 -17.59
N ILE A 130 18.93 -1.42 -17.37
CA ILE A 130 19.67 -0.42 -18.14
C ILE A 130 21.16 -0.48 -17.78
N ALA A 131 22.02 -0.16 -18.73
CA ALA A 131 23.48 -0.13 -18.53
C ALA A 131 23.85 0.73 -17.31
N LYS A 132 24.80 0.27 -16.50
CA LYS A 132 25.21 0.99 -15.27
C LYS A 132 26.04 2.24 -15.55
N SER A 133 26.64 2.33 -16.73
CA SER A 133 27.32 3.52 -17.22
C SER A 133 26.52 4.15 -18.35
N ALA A 134 26.54 5.46 -18.43
CA ALA A 134 25.89 6.20 -19.52
C ALA A 134 26.34 5.68 -20.89
N ASP A 135 25.36 5.36 -21.73
CA ASP A 135 25.57 4.74 -23.04
C ASP A 135 25.15 5.61 -24.22
N ASP A 136 24.76 6.86 -23.93
CA ASP A 136 24.29 7.84 -24.90
C ASP A 136 23.06 7.42 -25.72
N LYS A 137 22.40 6.31 -25.37
CA LYS A 137 21.18 5.87 -26.02
C LYS A 137 19.97 6.68 -25.59
N GLU A 138 18.98 6.70 -26.46
CA GLU A 138 17.67 7.28 -26.20
C GLU A 138 16.69 6.20 -25.72
N TYR A 139 15.94 6.51 -24.67
CA TYR A 139 14.92 5.68 -24.08
C TYR A 139 13.57 6.40 -24.14
N LEU A 140 12.53 5.67 -24.56
CA LEU A 140 11.16 6.18 -24.54
C LEU A 140 10.66 6.31 -23.10
N VAL A 141 9.88 7.36 -22.80
CA VAL A 141 9.24 7.54 -21.49
C VAL A 141 8.44 6.29 -21.09
N GLN A 142 7.70 5.69 -22.03
CA GLN A 142 6.97 4.47 -21.77
C GLN A 142 7.87 3.31 -21.31
N ASP A 143 9.03 3.14 -21.92
CA ASP A 143 9.98 2.08 -21.55
C ASP A 143 10.59 2.36 -20.17
N LEU A 144 10.92 3.60 -19.86
CA LEU A 144 11.44 4.02 -18.56
C LEU A 144 10.42 3.74 -17.45
N ILE A 145 9.17 4.16 -17.62
CA ILE A 145 8.07 3.88 -16.68
C ILE A 145 7.92 2.37 -16.44
N ASN A 146 7.91 1.57 -17.51
CA ASN A 146 7.79 0.11 -17.42
C ASN A 146 8.94 -0.52 -16.64
N ARG A 147 10.18 -0.06 -16.84
CA ARG A 147 11.36 -0.55 -16.12
C ARG A 147 11.34 -0.15 -14.64
N VAL A 148 10.97 1.08 -14.34
CA VAL A 148 10.80 1.52 -12.94
C VAL A 148 9.73 0.67 -12.24
N ALA A 149 8.58 0.45 -12.87
CA ALA A 149 7.47 -0.26 -12.27
C ALA A 149 7.68 -1.77 -12.12
N LYS A 150 8.35 -2.43 -13.10
CA LYS A 150 8.50 -3.90 -13.14
C LYS A 150 9.82 -4.40 -12.57
N GLU A 151 10.89 -3.64 -12.75
CA GLU A 151 12.26 -4.05 -12.41
C GLU A 151 12.83 -3.21 -11.27
N SER A 152 12.10 -2.16 -10.85
CA SER A 152 12.64 -1.16 -9.92
C SER A 152 13.96 -0.55 -10.42
N ASP A 153 14.09 -0.34 -11.75
CA ASP A 153 15.32 0.09 -12.41
C ASP A 153 15.74 1.48 -11.91
N ASN A 154 16.95 1.55 -11.34
CA ASN A 154 17.50 2.77 -10.78
C ASN A 154 17.86 3.79 -11.86
N VAL A 155 18.49 3.31 -12.94
CA VAL A 155 18.89 4.18 -14.06
C VAL A 155 17.67 4.71 -14.79
N ALA A 156 16.64 3.86 -15.03
CA ALA A 156 15.39 4.33 -15.62
C ALA A 156 14.68 5.39 -14.77
N HIS A 157 14.84 5.34 -13.45
CA HIS A 157 14.32 6.39 -12.56
C HIS A 157 15.11 7.69 -12.68
N ASN A 158 16.43 7.60 -12.85
CA ASN A 158 17.31 8.79 -12.94
C ASN A 158 17.17 9.53 -14.29
N ILE A 159 16.88 8.80 -15.38
CA ILE A 159 16.65 9.37 -16.72
C ILE A 159 15.31 10.10 -16.77
#